data_811711e1bd5d337535718b7f5c8f7dcc
#
_entry.id   811711e1bd5d337535718b7f5c8f7dcc
#
_cell.length_a   1.000
_cell.length_b   1.000
_cell.length_c   1.000
_cell.angle_alpha   90.00
_cell.angle_beta   90.00
_cell.angle_gamma   90.00
#
_symmetry.space_group_name_H-M   'P 1'
#
loop_
_entity.id
_entity.type
_entity.pdbx_description
1 polymer ?
#
loop_
_entity_poly.entity_id
_entity_poly.type
_entity_poly.pdbx_seq_one_letter_code
_entity_poly.pdbx_strand_id
1 'polypeptide(L)'
;MGECGDIELFEARNHSIGLRRYLETWATLLRLKREHKPDVYVLGFRGHEMFWPVRWLSLGKPLVFDALMSPSAALGEEKKVGMLGQLFAPAMRWLELGILRNADLVLTDTQQHVDFYVKQFGLPRSKLLAVPVGAAEPSIDVDRQVQHSGDDGFSILFYGSMLPLHGVDVIVAAAAQLKDLPIRFDFIGGSAKQARHLRQLCERHGVTQYTHRSWVPLDELVSKEIPRADLCLGGPFGGTPQARRVITSKTSQALALGKATVIGATDEDIGLLDKGNCLLVPQANPQALAAALRWAFEKRSAIPEIGTRGQALYRDKLSVLTIEQRLCPALRALHQRYKAEP
;
A
#
# COMPACT_ATOMS: atom_id res chain seq x y z
N MET A 1 4.68 14.09 9.11
CA MET A 1 5.71 15.17 9.07
C MET A 1 5.60 16.17 10.24
N GLY A 2 4.64 15.99 11.17
CA GLY A 2 4.49 16.90 12.32
C GLY A 2 5.59 16.86 13.37
N GLU A 3 6.36 15.78 13.44
CA GLU A 3 7.44 15.61 14.41
C GLU A 3 8.83 16.01 13.91
N CYS A 4 8.97 16.38 12.63
CA CYS A 4 10.22 16.93 12.11
C CYS A 4 10.34 18.44 12.46
N GLY A 5 10.29 18.80 13.69
CA GLY A 5 10.21 20.11 14.35
C GLY A 5 10.61 21.42 13.60
N ASP A 6 11.26 21.30 12.46
CA ASP A 6 11.71 22.37 11.58
C ASP A 6 11.06 22.34 10.18
N ILE A 7 10.16 21.37 9.92
CA ILE A 7 9.47 21.23 8.62
C ILE A 7 8.00 21.55 8.80
N GLU A 8 7.54 22.62 8.17
CA GLU A 8 6.13 22.98 8.10
C GLU A 8 5.53 22.45 6.80
N LEU A 9 4.37 21.75 6.88
CA LEU A 9 3.69 21.13 5.76
C LEU A 9 2.42 21.89 5.40
N PHE A 10 2.33 22.35 4.14
CA PHE A 10 1.15 22.94 3.55
C PHE A 10 0.55 22.01 2.49
N GLU A 11 -0.69 21.61 2.65
CA GLU A 11 -1.34 20.65 1.75
C GLU A 11 -2.27 21.32 0.74
N ALA A 12 -2.06 21.07 -0.54
CA ALA A 12 -2.97 21.42 -1.62
C ALA A 12 -3.92 20.26 -1.88
N ARG A 13 -4.94 20.09 -1.04
CA ARG A 13 -6.00 19.08 -1.23
C ARG A 13 -7.07 19.62 -2.19
N ASN A 14 -7.64 18.72 -3.00
CA ASN A 14 -8.84 18.99 -3.77
C ASN A 14 -10.04 18.22 -3.20
N HIS A 15 -11.23 18.81 -3.33
CA HIS A 15 -12.49 18.21 -2.92
C HIS A 15 -13.40 17.94 -4.14
N SER A 16 -13.05 18.48 -5.29
CA SER A 16 -13.80 18.35 -6.54
C SER A 16 -13.49 17.02 -7.26
N ILE A 17 -14.44 16.61 -8.12
CA ILE A 17 -14.33 15.42 -8.98
C ILE A 17 -14.15 15.86 -10.44
N GLY A 18 -13.58 15.00 -11.27
CA GLY A 18 -13.39 15.24 -12.70
C GLY A 18 -12.36 16.35 -12.99
N LEU A 19 -12.58 17.15 -14.02
CA LEU A 19 -11.61 18.19 -14.45
C LEU A 19 -11.48 19.34 -13.44
N ARG A 20 -12.52 19.62 -12.65
CA ARG A 20 -12.48 20.68 -11.63
C ARG A 20 -11.40 20.45 -10.58
N ARG A 21 -11.05 19.19 -10.27
CA ARG A 21 -9.98 18.87 -9.32
C ARG A 21 -8.65 19.50 -9.71
N TYR A 22 -8.33 19.54 -11.00
CA TYR A 22 -7.05 20.11 -11.47
C TYR A 22 -7.01 21.61 -11.29
N LEU A 23 -8.12 22.31 -11.60
CA LEU A 23 -8.23 23.76 -11.40
C LEU A 23 -8.17 24.13 -9.91
N GLU A 24 -8.86 23.36 -9.07
CA GLU A 24 -8.84 23.56 -7.61
C GLU A 24 -7.43 23.35 -7.05
N THR A 25 -6.77 22.24 -7.41
CA THR A 25 -5.39 21.96 -6.99
C THR A 25 -4.44 23.07 -7.45
N TRP A 26 -4.59 23.54 -8.69
CA TRP A 26 -3.77 24.61 -9.25
C TRP A 26 -3.97 25.93 -8.51
N ALA A 27 -5.23 26.34 -8.29
CA ALA A 27 -5.54 27.55 -7.55
C ALA A 27 -5.01 27.51 -6.11
N THR A 28 -5.15 26.36 -5.44
CA THR A 28 -4.64 26.16 -4.09
C THR A 28 -3.10 26.22 -4.05
N LEU A 29 -2.43 25.59 -4.99
CA LEU A 29 -0.95 25.64 -5.10
C LEU A 29 -0.45 27.07 -5.34
N LEU A 30 -1.10 27.85 -6.22
CA LEU A 30 -0.76 29.25 -6.47
C LEU A 30 -0.93 30.11 -5.21
N ARG A 31 -2.01 29.90 -4.47
CA ARG A 31 -2.26 30.57 -3.20
C ARG A 31 -1.16 30.26 -2.19
N LEU A 32 -0.90 28.95 -1.92
CA LEU A 32 0.12 28.51 -0.98
C LEU A 32 1.53 28.99 -1.37
N LYS A 33 1.85 29.02 -2.67
CA LYS A 33 3.14 29.59 -3.14
C LYS A 33 3.28 31.06 -2.78
N ARG A 34 2.18 31.86 -2.90
CA ARG A 34 2.22 33.30 -2.58
C ARG A 34 2.30 33.55 -1.08
N GLU A 35 1.52 32.81 -0.30
CA GLU A 35 1.39 32.98 1.15
C GLU A 35 2.64 32.47 1.90
N HIS A 36 3.14 31.28 1.56
CA HIS A 36 4.15 30.58 2.35
C HIS A 36 5.53 30.46 1.70
N LYS A 37 5.63 30.73 0.37
CA LYS A 37 6.90 30.63 -0.38
C LYS A 37 7.68 29.32 -0.09
N PRO A 38 7.09 28.15 -0.31
CA PRO A 38 7.67 26.87 0.13
C PRO A 38 9.06 26.65 -0.46
N ASP A 39 9.93 26.03 0.32
CA ASP A 39 11.30 25.72 -0.06
C ASP A 39 11.42 24.43 -0.85
N VAL A 40 10.49 23.49 -0.65
CA VAL A 40 10.41 22.18 -1.32
C VAL A 40 8.98 21.91 -1.74
N TYR A 41 8.80 21.40 -2.94
CA TYR A 41 7.51 20.90 -3.42
C TYR A 41 7.50 19.39 -3.37
N VAL A 42 6.40 18.81 -2.87
CA VAL A 42 6.20 17.35 -2.86
C VAL A 42 4.93 17.03 -3.65
N LEU A 43 5.08 16.28 -4.72
CA LEU A 43 3.97 15.80 -5.51
C LEU A 43 3.68 14.36 -5.15
N GLY A 44 2.58 14.15 -4.42
CA GLY A 44 2.20 12.87 -3.86
C GLY A 44 1.69 11.86 -4.88
N PHE A 45 1.30 10.71 -4.37
CA PHE A 45 0.83 9.56 -5.15
C PHE A 45 -0.20 9.93 -6.23
N ARG A 46 -0.04 9.37 -7.44
CA ARG A 46 -0.83 9.67 -8.66
C ARG A 46 -0.67 11.09 -9.19
N GLY A 47 0.35 11.80 -8.81
CA GLY A 47 0.66 13.14 -9.30
C GLY A 47 1.16 13.23 -10.75
N HIS A 48 1.26 12.13 -11.50
CA HIS A 48 1.79 12.11 -12.88
C HIS A 48 1.10 13.14 -13.80
N GLU A 49 -0.22 13.27 -13.69
CA GLU A 49 -1.03 14.18 -14.51
C GLU A 49 -0.75 15.67 -14.21
N MET A 50 -0.29 15.98 -12.99
CA MET A 50 0.02 17.32 -12.52
C MET A 50 1.52 17.65 -12.51
N PHE A 51 2.36 16.70 -12.91
CA PHE A 51 3.81 16.85 -12.76
C PHE A 51 4.33 18.10 -13.47
N TRP A 52 4.05 18.25 -14.76
CA TRP A 52 4.57 19.37 -15.53
C TRP A 52 4.06 20.75 -15.08
N PRO A 53 2.76 20.95 -14.79
CA PRO A 53 2.31 22.18 -14.15
C PRO A 53 3.02 22.46 -12.82
N VAL A 54 3.16 21.48 -11.93
CA VAL A 54 3.83 21.65 -10.64
C VAL A 54 5.33 21.91 -10.83
N ARG A 55 6.00 21.20 -11.76
CA ARG A 55 7.42 21.46 -12.11
C ARG A 55 7.65 22.89 -12.57
N TRP A 56 6.76 23.40 -13.44
CA TRP A 56 6.83 24.79 -13.86
C TRP A 56 6.61 25.78 -12.71
N LEU A 57 5.66 25.47 -11.81
CA LEU A 57 5.41 26.29 -10.63
C LEU A 57 6.60 26.29 -9.64
N SER A 58 7.30 25.18 -9.53
CA SER A 58 8.45 24.97 -8.63
C SER A 58 9.79 25.38 -9.22
N LEU A 59 9.84 26.10 -10.35
CA LEU A 59 11.11 26.55 -10.92
C LEU A 59 11.97 27.29 -9.88
N GLY A 60 13.26 26.91 -9.78
CA GLY A 60 14.18 27.42 -8.78
C GLY A 60 14.03 26.81 -7.38
N LYS A 61 13.15 25.80 -7.23
CA LYS A 61 12.97 25.04 -5.98
C LYS A 61 12.93 23.54 -6.28
N PRO A 62 13.36 22.67 -5.36
CA PRO A 62 13.33 21.24 -5.55
C PRO A 62 11.90 20.69 -5.59
N LEU A 63 11.70 19.71 -6.48
CA LEU A 63 10.45 18.96 -6.61
C LEU A 63 10.70 17.48 -6.30
N VAL A 64 10.07 17.01 -5.23
CA VAL A 64 10.02 15.60 -4.85
C VAL A 64 8.80 14.95 -5.50
N PHE A 65 8.99 13.79 -6.11
CA PHE A 65 7.91 13.05 -6.77
C PHE A 65 7.72 11.68 -6.14
N ASP A 66 6.50 11.38 -5.71
CA ASP A 66 6.12 10.08 -5.18
C ASP A 66 5.75 9.11 -6.31
N ALA A 67 6.69 8.22 -6.63
CA ALA A 67 6.58 7.22 -7.69
C ALA A 67 6.23 5.83 -7.12
N LEU A 68 5.33 5.75 -6.15
CA LEU A 68 4.87 4.50 -5.52
C LEU A 68 4.45 3.42 -6.54
N MET A 69 3.96 3.84 -7.70
CA MET A 69 3.53 2.91 -8.76
C MET A 69 3.96 3.44 -10.13
N SER A 70 4.54 2.56 -10.93
CA SER A 70 4.87 2.85 -12.34
C SER A 70 3.64 2.62 -13.23
N PRO A 71 3.09 3.67 -13.89
CA PRO A 71 2.00 3.51 -14.83
C PRO A 71 2.36 2.62 -16.02
N SER A 72 3.59 2.71 -16.53
CA SER A 72 4.04 1.88 -17.65
C SER A 72 4.16 0.41 -17.27
N ALA A 73 4.64 0.09 -16.05
CA ALA A 73 4.64 -1.27 -15.53
C ALA A 73 3.22 -1.81 -15.29
N ALA A 74 2.32 -0.98 -14.78
CA ALA A 74 0.92 -1.35 -14.59
C ALA A 74 0.21 -1.68 -15.92
N LEU A 75 0.55 -1.01 -17.01
CA LEU A 75 0.03 -1.31 -18.35
C LEU A 75 0.67 -2.56 -18.97
N GLY A 76 1.98 -2.69 -18.84
CA GLY A 76 2.76 -3.75 -19.49
C GLY A 76 2.74 -5.07 -18.70
N GLU A 77 3.06 -5.02 -17.41
CA GLU A 77 3.24 -6.22 -16.58
C GLU A 77 1.92 -6.76 -16.02
N GLU A 78 0.99 -5.88 -15.59
CA GLU A 78 -0.25 -6.30 -14.94
C GLU A 78 -1.42 -6.50 -15.92
N LYS A 79 -1.24 -6.20 -17.21
CA LYS A 79 -2.27 -6.34 -18.26
C LYS A 79 -3.62 -5.70 -17.89
N LYS A 80 -3.61 -4.63 -17.11
CA LYS A 80 -4.83 -3.96 -16.60
C LYS A 80 -5.81 -3.56 -17.71
N VAL A 81 -5.32 -3.29 -18.91
CA VAL A 81 -6.10 -2.84 -20.07
C VAL A 81 -6.00 -3.83 -21.26
N GLY A 82 -5.59 -5.07 -20.97
CA GLY A 82 -5.44 -6.11 -22.01
C GLY A 82 -4.33 -5.78 -23.05
N MET A 83 -4.50 -6.30 -24.28
CA MET A 83 -3.51 -6.09 -25.36
C MET A 83 -3.28 -4.63 -25.75
N LEU A 84 -4.32 -3.79 -25.70
CA LEU A 84 -4.19 -2.35 -25.97
C LEU A 84 -3.26 -1.66 -24.97
N GLY A 85 -3.33 -2.03 -23.67
CA GLY A 85 -2.43 -1.51 -22.65
C GLY A 85 -0.96 -1.82 -22.96
N GLN A 86 -0.66 -3.01 -23.43
CA GLN A 86 0.71 -3.39 -23.82
C GLN A 86 1.24 -2.56 -25.00
N LEU A 87 0.37 -2.23 -25.96
CA LEU A 87 0.75 -1.39 -27.10
C LEU A 87 1.12 0.04 -26.69
N PHE A 88 0.43 0.59 -25.67
CA PHE A 88 0.69 1.93 -25.16
C PHE A 88 1.77 2.00 -24.08
N ALA A 89 2.20 0.88 -23.52
CA ALA A 89 3.20 0.82 -22.45
C ALA A 89 4.54 1.51 -22.81
N PRO A 90 5.11 1.39 -24.04
CA PRO A 90 6.34 2.09 -24.42
C PRO A 90 6.19 3.61 -24.43
N ALA A 91 5.07 4.14 -24.94
CA ALA A 91 4.80 5.58 -24.92
C ALA A 91 4.62 6.10 -23.50
N MET A 92 3.89 5.36 -22.67
CA MET A 92 3.73 5.69 -21.24
C MET A 92 5.07 5.66 -20.51
N ARG A 93 5.95 4.69 -20.82
CA ARG A 93 7.31 4.61 -20.25
C ARG A 93 8.15 5.83 -20.63
N TRP A 94 8.04 6.31 -21.84
CA TRP A 94 8.76 7.52 -22.27
C TRP A 94 8.29 8.76 -21.50
N LEU A 95 6.97 8.93 -21.33
CA LEU A 95 6.39 10.01 -20.52
C LEU A 95 6.81 9.92 -19.06
N GLU A 96 6.75 8.73 -18.49
CA GLU A 96 7.17 8.45 -17.11
C GLU A 96 8.66 8.75 -16.91
N LEU A 97 9.52 8.35 -17.86
CA LEU A 97 10.94 8.69 -17.85
C LEU A 97 11.19 10.20 -17.84
N GLY A 98 10.40 10.96 -18.61
CA GLY A 98 10.44 12.42 -18.59
C GLY A 98 10.15 12.99 -17.21
N ILE A 99 9.12 12.50 -16.52
CA ILE A 99 8.77 12.87 -15.16
C ILE A 99 9.92 12.55 -14.20
N LEU A 100 10.36 11.30 -14.19
CA LEU A 100 11.39 10.79 -13.28
C LEU A 100 12.73 11.51 -13.42
N ARG A 101 13.11 11.90 -14.64
CA ARG A 101 14.33 12.66 -14.90
C ARG A 101 14.25 14.11 -14.43
N ASN A 102 13.07 14.70 -14.45
CA ASN A 102 12.85 16.10 -14.07
C ASN A 102 12.40 16.30 -12.61
N ALA A 103 12.14 15.25 -11.87
CA ALA A 103 12.04 15.31 -10.40
C ALA A 103 13.44 15.43 -9.80
N ASP A 104 13.60 16.09 -8.68
CA ASP A 104 14.89 16.27 -7.98
C ASP A 104 15.15 15.12 -7.00
N LEU A 105 14.09 14.55 -6.43
CA LEU A 105 14.09 13.33 -5.64
C LEU A 105 12.85 12.51 -6.00
N VAL A 106 13.02 11.20 -6.14
CA VAL A 106 11.93 10.26 -6.43
C VAL A 106 11.75 9.33 -5.23
N LEU A 107 10.56 9.35 -4.64
CA LEU A 107 10.20 8.45 -3.55
C LEU A 107 9.63 7.15 -4.12
N THR A 108 9.97 6.04 -3.49
CA THR A 108 9.38 4.71 -3.71
C THR A 108 9.00 4.11 -2.36
N ASP A 109 8.28 3.00 -2.33
CA ASP A 109 7.87 2.33 -1.08
C ASP A 109 8.92 1.34 -0.56
N THR A 110 9.71 0.72 -1.45
CA THR A 110 10.63 -0.38 -1.16
C THR A 110 11.97 -0.23 -1.87
N GLN A 111 13.01 -0.91 -1.37
CA GLN A 111 14.30 -1.01 -2.07
C GLN A 111 14.15 -1.77 -3.40
N GLN A 112 13.26 -2.74 -3.46
CA GLN A 112 12.95 -3.46 -4.71
C GLN A 112 12.37 -2.53 -5.78
N HIS A 113 11.58 -1.52 -5.40
CA HIS A 113 11.15 -0.49 -6.34
C HIS A 113 12.29 0.48 -6.71
N VAL A 114 13.18 0.82 -5.81
CA VAL A 114 14.42 1.56 -6.17
C VAL A 114 15.19 0.80 -7.24
N ASP A 115 15.46 -0.49 -7.02
CA ASP A 115 16.17 -1.34 -7.99
C ASP A 115 15.44 -1.46 -9.32
N PHE A 116 14.12 -1.54 -9.28
CA PHE A 116 13.28 -1.52 -10.47
C PHE A 116 13.47 -0.22 -11.27
N TYR A 117 13.40 0.95 -10.64
CA TYR A 117 13.57 2.24 -11.32
C TYR A 117 14.99 2.44 -11.86
N VAL A 118 16.01 2.03 -11.13
CA VAL A 118 17.41 2.01 -11.62
C VAL A 118 17.52 1.15 -12.86
N LYS A 119 17.03 -0.10 -12.82
CA LYS A 119 17.15 -1.07 -13.91
C LYS A 119 16.32 -0.70 -15.13
N GLN A 120 15.06 -0.28 -14.91
CA GLN A 120 14.13 -0.04 -16.01
C GLN A 120 14.28 1.33 -16.66
N PHE A 121 14.63 2.36 -15.89
CA PHE A 121 14.66 3.73 -16.36
C PHE A 121 16.06 4.34 -16.38
N GLY A 122 17.10 3.63 -15.91
CA GLY A 122 18.48 4.12 -15.85
C GLY A 122 18.67 5.31 -14.91
N LEU A 123 17.86 5.41 -13.86
CA LEU A 123 17.97 6.49 -12.89
C LEU A 123 19.16 6.25 -11.96
N PRO A 124 19.91 7.29 -11.57
CA PRO A 124 20.94 7.14 -10.55
C PRO A 124 20.30 6.83 -9.20
N ARG A 125 20.86 5.87 -8.45
CA ARG A 125 20.35 5.47 -7.14
C ARG A 125 20.29 6.64 -6.16
N SER A 126 21.19 7.62 -6.26
CA SER A 126 21.21 8.82 -5.42
C SER A 126 19.98 9.72 -5.58
N LYS A 127 19.20 9.53 -6.65
CA LYS A 127 17.95 10.25 -6.92
C LYS A 127 16.72 9.56 -6.35
N LEU A 128 16.87 8.36 -5.82
CA LEU A 128 15.78 7.50 -5.37
C LEU A 128 15.85 7.30 -3.85
N LEU A 129 14.71 7.33 -3.18
CA LEU A 129 14.61 7.07 -1.75
C LEU A 129 13.44 6.13 -1.48
N ALA A 130 13.72 5.00 -0.83
CA ALA A 130 12.68 4.11 -0.34
C ALA A 130 12.13 4.62 1.00
N VAL A 131 10.84 4.96 1.00
CA VAL A 131 10.08 5.40 2.17
C VAL A 131 8.90 4.45 2.31
N PRO A 132 8.79 3.65 3.37
CA PRO A 132 7.77 2.62 3.47
C PRO A 132 6.36 3.21 3.52
N VAL A 133 5.38 2.42 3.07
CA VAL A 133 3.97 2.78 3.26
C VAL A 133 3.59 2.50 4.70
N GLY A 134 3.39 3.57 5.46
CA GLY A 134 2.92 3.50 6.84
C GLY A 134 1.44 3.15 6.96
N ALA A 135 0.94 3.21 8.16
CA ALA A 135 -0.46 3.03 8.50
C ALA A 135 -0.97 4.22 9.30
N ALA A 136 -2.27 4.45 9.28
CA ALA A 136 -2.90 5.33 10.23
C ALA A 136 -2.79 4.67 11.63
N GLU A 137 -2.05 5.31 12.52
CA GLU A 137 -2.02 4.88 13.91
C GLU A 137 -3.36 5.27 14.55
N PRO A 138 -4.03 4.35 15.24
CA PRO A 138 -5.26 4.71 15.93
C PRO A 138 -4.93 5.75 17.00
N SER A 139 -5.64 6.87 16.96
CA SER A 139 -5.56 7.93 17.98
C SER A 139 -6.18 7.53 19.32
N ILE A 140 -6.67 6.30 19.43
CA ILE A 140 -7.32 5.71 20.61
C ILE A 140 -6.60 4.40 20.90
N ASP A 141 -6.27 4.15 22.16
CA ASP A 141 -6.00 2.79 22.63
C ASP A 141 -7.19 1.92 22.21
N VAL A 142 -7.00 1.20 21.08
CA VAL A 142 -8.00 0.22 20.65
C VAL A 142 -8.06 -0.77 21.78
N ASP A 143 -9.16 -0.73 22.50
CA ASP A 143 -9.39 -1.57 23.68
C ASP A 143 -9.12 -3.01 23.24
N ARG A 144 -8.01 -3.59 23.68
CA ARG A 144 -7.54 -4.95 23.28
C ARG A 144 -8.54 -6.02 23.70
N GLN A 145 -9.62 -5.61 24.36
CA GLN A 145 -10.77 -6.40 24.80
C GLN A 145 -11.93 -6.36 23.80
N VAL A 146 -11.71 -6.27 22.48
CA VAL A 146 -12.78 -6.71 21.58
C VAL A 146 -12.91 -8.21 21.80
N GLN A 147 -13.81 -8.55 22.74
CA GLN A 147 -14.23 -9.91 23.02
C GLN A 147 -14.54 -10.59 21.70
N HIS A 148 -13.82 -11.68 21.43
CA HIS A 148 -14.28 -12.64 20.43
C HIS A 148 -15.76 -12.88 20.77
N SER A 149 -16.66 -12.53 19.87
CA SER A 149 -18.05 -12.96 19.96
C SER A 149 -17.96 -14.47 20.14
N GLY A 150 -18.50 -14.98 21.23
CA GLY A 150 -18.41 -16.40 21.64
C GLY A 150 -19.08 -17.40 20.70
N ASP A 151 -18.98 -17.15 19.44
CA ASP A 151 -19.32 -18.03 18.33
C ASP A 151 -18.05 -18.84 17.99
N ASP A 152 -18.14 -20.16 17.91
CA ASP A 152 -17.03 -21.09 17.66
C ASP A 152 -16.32 -20.89 16.31
N GLY A 153 -16.61 -19.82 15.60
CA GLY A 153 -16.07 -19.47 14.28
C GLY A 153 -14.71 -18.77 14.34
N PHE A 154 -13.94 -18.85 13.24
CA PHE A 154 -12.69 -18.15 13.01
C PHE A 154 -12.86 -17.19 11.82
N SER A 155 -12.62 -15.91 12.05
CA SER A 155 -12.86 -14.85 11.06
C SER A 155 -11.56 -14.39 10.41
N ILE A 156 -11.55 -14.36 9.06
CA ILE A 156 -10.42 -13.96 8.24
C ILE A 156 -10.83 -12.74 7.43
N LEU A 157 -10.13 -11.62 7.63
CA LEU A 157 -10.46 -10.35 6.97
C LEU A 157 -9.52 -10.07 5.80
N PHE A 158 -10.12 -9.78 4.63
CA PHE A 158 -9.47 -9.12 3.50
C PHE A 158 -10.14 -7.77 3.23
N TYR A 159 -9.37 -6.70 3.03
CA TYR A 159 -9.90 -5.39 2.65
C TYR A 159 -9.06 -4.71 1.58
N GLY A 160 -9.70 -3.87 0.76
CA GLY A 160 -9.07 -3.05 -0.27
C GLY A 160 -9.61 -3.23 -1.68
N SER A 161 -8.98 -2.57 -2.63
CA SER A 161 -9.31 -2.68 -4.05
C SER A 161 -8.84 -4.03 -4.59
N MET A 162 -9.68 -4.91 -5.01
CA MET A 162 -9.37 -6.26 -5.50
C MET A 162 -8.59 -6.24 -6.83
N LEU A 163 -7.35 -5.68 -6.81
CA LEU A 163 -6.45 -5.63 -7.95
C LEU A 163 -5.78 -7.00 -8.17
N PRO A 164 -5.23 -7.28 -9.37
CA PRO A 164 -4.56 -8.56 -9.67
C PRO A 164 -3.46 -8.92 -8.68
N LEU A 165 -2.64 -7.95 -8.25
CA LEU A 165 -1.59 -8.18 -7.25
C LEU A 165 -2.14 -8.65 -5.89
N HIS A 166 -3.40 -8.35 -5.55
CA HIS A 166 -4.00 -8.78 -4.29
C HIS A 166 -4.37 -10.27 -4.28
N GLY A 167 -4.57 -10.90 -5.46
CA GLY A 167 -4.79 -12.33 -5.59
C GLY A 167 -6.09 -12.83 -4.97
N VAL A 168 -7.22 -12.13 -5.21
CA VAL A 168 -8.53 -12.55 -4.67
C VAL A 168 -8.92 -13.95 -5.17
N ASP A 169 -8.52 -14.30 -6.39
CA ASP A 169 -8.66 -15.65 -6.95
C ASP A 169 -7.89 -16.71 -6.14
N VAL A 170 -6.66 -16.37 -5.72
CA VAL A 170 -5.84 -17.22 -4.83
C VAL A 170 -6.50 -17.37 -3.46
N ILE A 171 -7.05 -16.28 -2.91
CA ILE A 171 -7.75 -16.31 -1.61
C ILE A 171 -9.00 -17.21 -1.69
N VAL A 172 -9.84 -17.06 -2.71
CA VAL A 172 -11.05 -17.88 -2.86
C VAL A 172 -10.71 -19.36 -3.13
N ALA A 173 -9.67 -19.63 -3.94
CA ALA A 173 -9.19 -20.99 -4.16
C ALA A 173 -8.62 -21.64 -2.90
N ALA A 174 -8.01 -20.87 -1.99
CA ALA A 174 -7.59 -21.32 -0.67
C ALA A 174 -8.80 -21.57 0.25
N ALA A 175 -9.77 -20.65 0.29
CA ALA A 175 -10.99 -20.80 1.07
C ALA A 175 -11.77 -22.07 0.69
N ALA A 176 -11.77 -22.44 -0.59
CA ALA A 176 -12.40 -23.66 -1.08
C ALA A 176 -11.81 -24.95 -0.50
N GLN A 177 -10.56 -24.91 0.00
CA GLN A 177 -9.88 -26.04 0.64
C GLN A 177 -10.11 -26.11 2.16
N LEU A 178 -10.91 -25.18 2.71
CA LEU A 178 -11.14 -25.02 4.16
C LEU A 178 -12.63 -25.13 4.52
N LYS A 179 -13.47 -25.68 3.61
CA LYS A 179 -14.92 -25.81 3.81
C LYS A 179 -15.31 -26.75 4.97
N ASP A 180 -14.39 -27.60 5.37
CA ASP A 180 -14.49 -28.53 6.51
C ASP A 180 -14.31 -27.83 7.87
N LEU A 181 -13.90 -26.57 7.88
CA LEU A 181 -13.63 -25.80 9.09
C LEU A 181 -14.64 -24.66 9.26
N PRO A 182 -14.97 -24.26 10.49
CA PRO A 182 -15.82 -23.10 10.77
C PRO A 182 -15.05 -21.79 10.59
N ILE A 183 -14.57 -21.55 9.36
CA ILE A 183 -13.80 -20.36 8.97
C ILE A 183 -14.69 -19.48 8.09
N ARG A 184 -14.86 -18.21 8.49
CA ARG A 184 -15.58 -17.20 7.73
C ARG A 184 -14.58 -16.22 7.09
N PHE A 185 -14.80 -15.90 5.83
CA PHE A 185 -14.05 -14.90 5.09
C PHE A 185 -14.84 -13.61 4.97
N ASP A 186 -14.31 -12.52 5.48
CA ASP A 186 -14.93 -11.20 5.38
C ASP A 186 -14.14 -10.35 4.35
N PHE A 187 -14.82 -9.99 3.24
CA PHE A 187 -14.24 -9.16 2.19
C PHE A 187 -14.82 -7.75 2.28
N ILE A 188 -13.93 -6.74 2.32
CA ILE A 188 -14.32 -5.34 2.32
C ILE A 188 -13.64 -4.62 1.16
N GLY A 189 -14.43 -3.94 0.32
CA GLY A 189 -13.92 -3.13 -0.78
C GLY A 189 -14.21 -3.70 -2.17
N GLY A 190 -13.52 -3.15 -3.16
CA GLY A 190 -13.73 -3.50 -4.57
C GLY A 190 -14.86 -2.72 -5.23
N SER A 191 -14.72 -2.51 -6.54
CA SER A 191 -15.79 -1.93 -7.37
C SER A 191 -16.93 -2.92 -7.60
N ALA A 192 -18.07 -2.45 -8.11
CA ALA A 192 -19.20 -3.33 -8.46
C ALA A 192 -18.83 -4.45 -9.45
N LYS A 193 -17.86 -4.19 -10.35
CA LYS A 193 -17.34 -5.24 -11.26
C LYS A 193 -16.53 -6.28 -10.48
N GLN A 194 -15.69 -5.85 -9.56
CA GLN A 194 -14.86 -6.74 -8.73
C GLN A 194 -15.71 -7.55 -7.74
N ALA A 195 -16.76 -6.94 -7.18
CA ALA A 195 -17.73 -7.62 -6.33
C ALA A 195 -18.48 -8.75 -7.07
N ARG A 196 -18.90 -8.50 -8.32
CA ARG A 196 -19.50 -9.55 -9.17
C ARG A 196 -18.50 -10.67 -9.46
N HIS A 197 -17.25 -10.33 -9.75
CA HIS A 197 -16.20 -11.31 -9.99
C HIS A 197 -15.91 -12.15 -8.73
N LEU A 198 -15.82 -11.56 -7.55
CA LEU A 198 -15.67 -12.27 -6.28
C LEU A 198 -16.80 -13.27 -6.09
N ARG A 199 -18.06 -12.84 -6.29
CA ARG A 199 -19.23 -13.74 -6.17
C ARG A 199 -19.14 -14.92 -7.12
N GLN A 200 -18.83 -14.69 -8.39
CA GLN A 200 -18.66 -15.74 -9.39
C GLN A 200 -17.53 -16.72 -9.04
N LEU A 201 -16.44 -16.23 -8.47
CA LEU A 201 -15.36 -17.08 -7.95
C LEU A 201 -15.85 -17.96 -6.80
N CYS A 202 -16.52 -17.36 -5.81
CA CYS A 202 -17.05 -18.11 -4.67
C CYS A 202 -18.05 -19.17 -5.11
N GLU A 203 -18.97 -18.84 -6.00
CA GLU A 203 -19.94 -19.79 -6.59
C GLU A 203 -19.23 -20.94 -7.33
N ARG A 204 -18.27 -20.63 -8.20
CA ARG A 204 -17.49 -21.62 -8.96
C ARG A 204 -16.73 -22.59 -8.06
N HIS A 205 -16.18 -22.08 -6.98
CA HIS A 205 -15.39 -22.86 -6.02
C HIS A 205 -16.24 -23.44 -4.87
N GLY A 206 -17.56 -23.15 -4.83
CA GLY A 206 -18.48 -23.59 -3.79
C GLY A 206 -18.09 -23.06 -2.39
N VAL A 207 -17.59 -21.83 -2.32
CA VAL A 207 -17.32 -21.13 -1.05
C VAL A 207 -18.59 -20.41 -0.62
N THR A 208 -19.14 -20.80 0.52
CA THR A 208 -20.41 -20.25 1.06
C THR A 208 -20.21 -19.44 2.35
N GLN A 209 -19.14 -19.70 3.09
CA GLN A 209 -18.85 -19.01 4.35
C GLN A 209 -18.08 -17.72 4.10
N TYR A 210 -18.70 -16.74 3.44
CA TYR A 210 -18.10 -15.43 3.24
C TYR A 210 -19.13 -14.31 3.33
N THR A 211 -18.64 -13.11 3.65
CA THR A 211 -19.40 -11.86 3.52
C THR A 211 -18.67 -10.89 2.58
N HIS A 212 -19.42 -9.97 1.99
CA HIS A 212 -18.82 -8.91 1.18
C HIS A 212 -19.52 -7.58 1.43
N ARG A 213 -18.74 -6.55 1.75
CA ARG A 213 -19.17 -5.14 1.82
C ARG A 213 -18.32 -4.32 0.86
N SER A 214 -18.98 -3.54 0.00
CA SER A 214 -18.29 -2.76 -1.05
C SER A 214 -17.39 -1.65 -0.49
N TRP A 215 -17.71 -1.14 0.71
CA TRP A 215 -16.96 -0.07 1.36
C TRP A 215 -17.35 0.05 2.84
N VAL A 216 -16.39 0.47 3.66
CA VAL A 216 -16.59 0.93 5.04
C VAL A 216 -15.73 2.19 5.27
N PRO A 217 -16.10 3.11 6.19
CA PRO A 217 -15.26 4.22 6.59
C PRO A 217 -13.91 3.73 7.15
N LEU A 218 -12.85 4.50 6.95
CA LEU A 218 -11.51 4.12 7.41
C LEU A 218 -11.45 3.98 8.94
N ASP A 219 -12.11 4.88 9.66
CA ASP A 219 -12.22 4.83 11.12
C ASP A 219 -12.95 3.57 11.59
N GLU A 220 -14.01 3.15 10.92
CA GLU A 220 -14.70 1.89 11.20
C GLU A 220 -13.81 0.68 10.89
N LEU A 221 -13.11 0.70 9.74
CA LEU A 221 -12.18 -0.37 9.37
C LEU A 221 -11.10 -0.56 10.44
N VAL A 222 -10.49 0.53 10.89
CA VAL A 222 -9.37 0.52 11.83
C VAL A 222 -9.82 0.24 13.27
N SER A 223 -10.97 0.80 13.68
CA SER A 223 -11.44 0.69 15.08
C SER A 223 -12.31 -0.55 15.35
N LYS A 224 -12.91 -1.16 14.30
CA LYS A 224 -13.87 -2.25 14.47
C LYS A 224 -13.53 -3.48 13.65
N GLU A 225 -13.38 -3.34 12.32
CA GLU A 225 -13.31 -4.50 11.43
C GLU A 225 -11.99 -5.27 11.59
N ILE A 226 -10.87 -4.55 11.55
CA ILE A 226 -9.55 -5.18 11.76
C ILE A 226 -9.43 -5.75 13.18
N PRO A 227 -9.78 -5.04 14.27
CA PRO A 227 -9.77 -5.59 15.63
C PRO A 227 -10.64 -6.84 15.84
N ARG A 228 -11.78 -6.94 15.17
CA ARG A 228 -12.69 -8.10 15.28
C ARG A 228 -12.19 -9.35 14.58
N ALA A 229 -11.38 -9.21 13.53
CA ALA A 229 -10.87 -10.35 12.81
C ALA A 229 -9.87 -11.15 13.64
N ASP A 230 -9.92 -12.48 13.54
CA ASP A 230 -8.91 -13.35 14.14
C ASP A 230 -7.61 -13.27 13.37
N LEU A 231 -7.68 -13.11 12.03
CA LEU A 231 -6.55 -13.08 11.13
C LEU A 231 -6.80 -12.10 9.98
N CYS A 232 -5.76 -11.35 9.59
CA CYS A 232 -5.83 -10.45 8.46
C CYS A 232 -5.06 -10.99 7.24
N LEU A 233 -5.60 -10.76 6.03
CA LEU A 233 -4.94 -11.04 4.78
C LEU A 233 -4.23 -9.78 4.25
N GLY A 234 -2.97 -9.60 4.62
CA GLY A 234 -2.16 -8.46 4.17
C GLY A 234 -1.79 -8.54 2.69
N GLY A 235 -1.48 -9.74 2.21
CA GLY A 235 -0.99 -9.96 0.85
C GLY A 235 0.42 -9.39 0.61
N PRO A 236 0.83 -9.17 -0.64
CA PRO A 236 0.11 -9.53 -1.87
C PRO A 236 0.12 -11.01 -2.15
N PHE A 237 -0.99 -11.57 -2.69
CA PHE A 237 -1.09 -13.00 -3.01
C PHE A 237 -1.10 -13.28 -4.51
N GLY A 238 -1.22 -12.25 -5.35
CA GLY A 238 -1.20 -12.40 -6.81
C GLY A 238 0.20 -12.67 -7.34
N GLY A 239 0.29 -13.38 -8.49
CA GLY A 239 1.57 -13.72 -9.14
C GLY A 239 2.10 -12.64 -10.09
N THR A 240 1.87 -11.34 -9.80
CA THR A 240 2.35 -10.27 -10.67
C THR A 240 3.77 -9.84 -10.29
N PRO A 241 4.59 -9.35 -11.26
CA PRO A 241 5.92 -8.83 -10.92
C PRO A 241 5.89 -7.70 -9.89
N GLN A 242 4.85 -6.87 -9.90
CA GLN A 242 4.66 -5.82 -8.89
C GLN A 242 4.42 -6.41 -7.49
N ALA A 243 3.69 -7.51 -7.38
CA ALA A 243 3.42 -8.16 -6.10
C ALA A 243 4.71 -8.53 -5.35
N ARG A 244 5.77 -8.90 -6.08
CA ARG A 244 7.06 -9.27 -5.47
C ARG A 244 7.83 -8.08 -4.89
N ARG A 245 7.52 -6.86 -5.32
CA ARG A 245 8.27 -5.64 -4.98
C ARG A 245 7.65 -4.80 -3.87
N VAL A 246 6.41 -5.10 -3.45
CA VAL A 246 5.65 -4.22 -2.54
C VAL A 246 5.38 -4.86 -1.19
N ILE A 247 5.39 -4.02 -0.15
CA ILE A 247 4.69 -4.28 1.11
C ILE A 247 3.38 -3.49 1.07
N THR A 248 2.25 -4.18 1.14
CA THR A 248 0.95 -3.53 0.95
C THR A 248 0.55 -2.68 2.17
N SER A 249 -0.21 -1.61 1.95
CA SER A 249 -0.79 -0.82 3.04
C SER A 249 -1.67 -1.64 3.99
N LYS A 250 -2.27 -2.73 3.49
CA LYS A 250 -3.02 -3.69 4.33
C LYS A 250 -2.13 -4.39 5.34
N THR A 251 -0.95 -4.80 4.89
CA THR A 251 0.07 -5.41 5.76
C THR A 251 0.49 -4.41 6.84
N SER A 252 0.89 -3.20 6.46
CA SER A 252 1.27 -2.16 7.42
C SER A 252 0.15 -1.85 8.42
N GLN A 253 -1.10 -1.71 7.95
CA GLN A 253 -2.24 -1.39 8.81
C GLN A 253 -2.59 -2.53 9.78
N ALA A 254 -2.57 -3.79 9.34
CA ALA A 254 -2.85 -4.93 10.20
C ALA A 254 -1.75 -5.14 11.26
N LEU A 255 -0.48 -5.02 10.84
CA LEU A 255 0.66 -5.09 11.75
C LEU A 255 0.66 -3.94 12.77
N ALA A 256 0.34 -2.71 12.35
CA ALA A 256 0.21 -1.55 13.25
C ALA A 256 -0.78 -1.80 14.38
N LEU A 257 -1.87 -2.49 14.09
CA LEU A 257 -2.92 -2.84 15.05
C LEU A 257 -2.62 -4.12 15.85
N GLY A 258 -1.44 -4.72 15.68
CA GLY A 258 -1.05 -5.94 16.39
C GLY A 258 -1.84 -7.17 15.95
N LYS A 259 -2.42 -7.15 14.74
CA LYS A 259 -3.14 -8.30 14.20
C LYS A 259 -2.21 -9.26 13.49
N ALA A 260 -2.34 -10.53 13.82
CA ALA A 260 -1.67 -11.58 13.06
C ALA A 260 -2.09 -11.48 11.59
N THR A 261 -1.10 -11.49 10.70
CA THR A 261 -1.31 -11.18 9.29
C THR A 261 -0.65 -12.25 8.41
N VAL A 262 -1.41 -12.74 7.43
CA VAL A 262 -0.84 -13.57 6.37
C VAL A 262 -0.30 -12.66 5.28
N ILE A 263 0.96 -12.85 4.92
CA ILE A 263 1.69 -12.02 3.97
C ILE A 263 2.20 -12.92 2.83
N GLY A 264 1.99 -12.50 1.59
CA GLY A 264 2.63 -13.11 0.44
C GLY A 264 4.12 -12.77 0.42
N ALA A 265 4.99 -13.75 0.25
CA ALA A 265 6.43 -13.55 0.22
C ALA A 265 6.81 -12.55 -0.88
N THR A 266 7.58 -11.52 -0.50
CA THR A 266 8.08 -10.47 -1.39
C THR A 266 9.60 -10.53 -1.44
N ASP A 267 10.21 -9.86 -2.42
CA ASP A 267 11.66 -9.75 -2.51
C ASP A 267 12.20 -8.64 -1.58
N GLU A 268 11.31 -7.86 -0.95
CA GLU A 268 11.69 -6.83 0.02
C GLU A 268 11.94 -7.44 1.41
N ASP A 269 13.15 -7.26 1.91
CA ASP A 269 13.52 -7.72 3.25
C ASP A 269 13.24 -6.62 4.29
N ILE A 270 12.18 -6.81 5.05
CA ILE A 270 11.86 -6.00 6.23
C ILE A 270 11.92 -6.80 7.54
N GLY A 271 12.42 -8.04 7.49
CA GLY A 271 12.50 -8.93 8.64
C GLY A 271 11.22 -9.74 8.89
N LEU A 272 10.48 -10.12 7.83
CA LEU A 272 9.33 -11.01 7.93
C LEU A 272 9.78 -12.43 8.30
N LEU A 273 9.19 -13.01 9.33
CA LEU A 273 9.49 -14.35 9.82
C LEU A 273 8.20 -15.18 9.90
N ASP A 274 8.18 -16.29 9.11
CA ASP A 274 7.03 -17.20 9.13
C ASP A 274 6.80 -17.75 10.54
N LYS A 275 5.53 -17.70 11.01
CA LYS A 275 5.11 -18.08 12.37
C LYS A 275 5.88 -17.34 13.48
N GLY A 276 6.73 -16.40 13.11
CA GLY A 276 7.45 -15.50 14.01
C GLY A 276 6.66 -14.23 14.27
N ASN A 277 6.58 -13.37 13.26
CA ASN A 277 5.90 -12.07 13.32
C ASN A 277 4.79 -11.92 12.26
N CYS A 278 4.61 -12.91 11.41
CA CYS A 278 3.53 -13.04 10.44
C CYS A 278 3.36 -14.51 10.06
N LEU A 279 2.40 -14.81 9.19
CA LEU A 279 2.33 -16.07 8.45
C LEU A 279 2.77 -15.77 7.01
N LEU A 280 3.87 -16.35 6.57
CA LEU A 280 4.47 -16.07 5.27
C LEU A 280 4.16 -17.20 4.28
N VAL A 281 3.58 -16.85 3.12
CA VAL A 281 3.20 -17.82 2.10
C VAL A 281 3.75 -17.43 0.73
N PRO A 282 4.12 -18.39 -0.13
CA PRO A 282 4.44 -18.10 -1.53
C PRO A 282 3.26 -17.43 -2.25
N GLN A 283 3.55 -16.44 -3.10
CA GLN A 283 2.54 -15.81 -3.95
C GLN A 283 2.00 -16.80 -4.99
N ALA A 284 0.79 -16.54 -5.51
CA ALA A 284 0.08 -17.36 -6.48
C ALA A 284 -0.05 -18.85 -6.08
N ASN A 285 -0.06 -19.14 -4.78
CA ASN A 285 -0.13 -20.51 -4.27
C ASN A 285 -1.31 -20.67 -3.28
N PRO A 286 -2.49 -21.04 -3.77
CA PRO A 286 -3.68 -21.23 -2.93
C PRO A 286 -3.52 -22.39 -1.94
N GLN A 287 -2.73 -23.42 -2.24
CA GLN A 287 -2.48 -24.54 -1.36
C GLN A 287 -1.67 -24.11 -0.14
N ALA A 288 -0.59 -23.35 -0.35
CA ALA A 288 0.21 -22.81 0.75
C ALA A 288 -0.59 -21.82 1.60
N LEU A 289 -1.42 -20.99 0.97
CA LEU A 289 -2.32 -20.09 1.69
C LEU A 289 -3.33 -20.89 2.54
N ALA A 290 -3.99 -21.89 1.97
CA ALA A 290 -4.92 -22.75 2.71
C ALA A 290 -4.24 -23.46 3.89
N ALA A 291 -3.02 -23.99 3.69
CA ALA A 291 -2.25 -24.62 4.77
C ALA A 291 -1.93 -23.65 5.91
N ALA A 292 -1.53 -22.41 5.59
CA ALA A 292 -1.28 -21.37 6.60
C ALA A 292 -2.55 -20.98 7.38
N LEU A 293 -3.69 -20.85 6.68
CA LEU A 293 -4.98 -20.54 7.30
C LEU A 293 -5.47 -21.69 8.20
N ARG A 294 -5.32 -22.93 7.75
CA ARG A 294 -5.63 -24.13 8.57
C ARG A 294 -4.75 -24.17 9.81
N TRP A 295 -3.46 -23.94 9.67
CA TRP A 295 -2.54 -23.86 10.80
C TRP A 295 -2.94 -22.76 11.78
N ALA A 296 -3.32 -21.57 11.29
CA ALA A 296 -3.78 -20.47 12.14
C ALA A 296 -5.03 -20.86 12.92
N PHE A 297 -5.98 -21.52 12.30
CA PHE A 297 -7.19 -22.04 12.95
C PHE A 297 -6.85 -23.09 14.03
N GLU A 298 -6.01 -24.04 13.75
CA GLU A 298 -5.60 -25.11 14.66
C GLU A 298 -4.74 -24.57 15.82
N LYS A 299 -3.94 -23.54 15.57
CA LYS A 299 -3.01 -22.91 16.53
C LYS A 299 -3.48 -21.52 16.96
N ARG A 300 -4.82 -21.33 17.10
CA ARG A 300 -5.40 -20.01 17.41
C ARG A 300 -4.85 -19.38 18.71
N SER A 301 -4.35 -20.18 19.66
CA SER A 301 -3.71 -19.67 20.87
C SER A 301 -2.36 -18.99 20.63
N ALA A 302 -1.68 -19.29 19.51
CA ALA A 302 -0.40 -18.66 19.13
C ALA A 302 -0.60 -17.34 18.34
N ILE A 303 -1.79 -17.13 17.76
CA ILE A 303 -2.09 -16.02 16.87
C ILE A 303 -1.87 -14.64 17.52
N PRO A 304 -2.34 -14.39 18.79
CA PRO A 304 -2.12 -13.08 19.43
C PRO A 304 -0.64 -12.72 19.60
N GLU A 305 0.21 -13.70 19.90
CA GLU A 305 1.65 -13.47 20.08
C GLU A 305 2.33 -13.12 18.75
N ILE A 306 1.96 -13.79 17.64
CA ILE A 306 2.42 -13.45 16.30
C ILE A 306 2.02 -12.01 15.95
N GLY A 307 0.79 -11.62 16.26
CA GLY A 307 0.31 -10.25 16.06
C GLY A 307 1.12 -9.22 16.85
N THR A 308 1.43 -9.51 18.11
CA THR A 308 2.26 -8.63 18.97
C THR A 308 3.67 -8.46 18.38
N ARG A 309 4.31 -9.55 17.93
CA ARG A 309 5.62 -9.48 17.29
C ARG A 309 5.56 -8.77 15.92
N GLY A 310 4.47 -8.94 15.19
CA GLY A 310 4.19 -8.19 13.96
C GLY A 310 4.07 -6.68 14.21
N GLN A 311 3.44 -6.28 15.32
CA GLN A 311 3.36 -4.87 15.71
C GLN A 311 4.74 -4.29 16.06
N ALA A 312 5.60 -5.06 16.72
CA ALA A 312 6.98 -4.65 16.97
C ALA A 312 7.76 -4.42 15.67
N LEU A 313 7.60 -5.32 14.69
CA LEU A 313 8.18 -5.16 13.35
C LEU A 313 7.65 -3.88 12.66
N TYR A 314 6.35 -3.62 12.73
CA TYR A 314 5.76 -2.39 12.18
C TYR A 314 6.40 -1.14 12.78
N ARG A 315 6.52 -1.08 14.11
CA ARG A 315 7.11 0.07 14.81
C ARG A 315 8.55 0.31 14.40
N ASP A 316 9.32 -0.75 14.20
CA ASP A 316 10.74 -0.67 13.79
C ASP A 316 10.93 -0.31 12.31
N LYS A 317 10.10 -0.82 11.39
CA LYS A 317 10.36 -0.76 9.95
C LYS A 317 9.39 0.10 9.13
N LEU A 318 8.13 0.25 9.59
CA LEU A 318 7.04 0.78 8.78
C LEU A 318 6.29 1.96 9.44
N SER A 319 6.65 2.32 10.67
CA SER A 319 5.95 3.38 11.41
C SER A 319 6.15 4.77 10.82
N VAL A 320 5.29 5.70 11.20
CA VAL A 320 5.42 7.12 10.84
C VAL A 320 6.78 7.66 11.27
N LEU A 321 7.28 7.28 12.45
CA LEU A 321 8.61 7.65 12.93
C LEU A 321 9.71 7.18 11.97
N THR A 322 9.63 5.93 11.48
CA THR A 322 10.59 5.40 10.49
C THR A 322 10.53 6.18 9.18
N ILE A 323 9.32 6.57 8.74
CA ILE A 323 9.13 7.42 7.56
C ILE A 323 9.82 8.77 7.76
N GLU A 324 9.60 9.42 8.90
CA GLU A 324 10.21 10.71 9.25
C GLU A 324 11.73 10.65 9.30
N GLN A 325 12.27 9.62 9.95
CA GLN A 325 13.71 9.39 10.04
C GLN A 325 14.40 9.23 8.67
N ARG A 326 13.68 8.74 7.66
CA ARG A 326 14.19 8.59 6.29
C ARG A 326 13.96 9.83 5.45
N LEU A 327 12.77 10.39 5.50
CA LEU A 327 12.33 11.46 4.60
C LEU A 327 12.87 12.82 5.01
N CYS A 328 12.83 13.18 6.31
CA CYS A 328 13.19 14.52 6.74
C CYS A 328 14.67 14.86 6.49
N PRO A 329 15.66 13.99 6.78
CA PRO A 329 17.04 14.25 6.40
C PRO A 329 17.24 14.44 4.90
N ALA A 330 16.53 13.66 4.08
CA ALA A 330 16.63 13.76 2.63
C ALA A 330 16.06 15.08 2.10
N LEU A 331 14.94 15.56 2.67
CA LEU A 331 14.36 16.87 2.32
C LEU A 331 15.30 18.02 2.72
N ARG A 332 15.91 17.96 3.91
CA ARG A 332 16.89 18.96 4.35
C ARG A 332 18.12 18.98 3.44
N ALA A 333 18.68 17.82 3.12
CA ALA A 333 19.83 17.72 2.23
C ALA A 333 19.51 18.23 0.82
N LEU A 334 18.30 17.96 0.33
CA LEU A 334 17.83 18.46 -0.95
C LEU A 334 17.71 19.99 -0.95
N HIS A 335 17.10 20.57 0.08
CA HIS A 335 16.98 22.01 0.25
C HIS A 335 18.34 22.71 0.35
N GLN A 336 19.29 22.15 1.13
CA GLN A 336 20.64 22.71 1.26
C GLN A 336 21.40 22.71 -0.08
N ARG A 337 21.30 21.64 -0.89
CA ARG A 337 21.91 21.60 -2.22
C ARG A 337 21.39 22.72 -3.12
N TYR A 338 20.09 22.95 -3.13
CA TYR A 338 19.49 24.03 -3.94
C TYR A 338 19.83 25.44 -3.47
N LYS A 339 20.18 25.61 -2.18
CA LYS A 339 20.70 26.90 -1.69
C LYS A 339 22.16 27.14 -2.04
N ALA A 340 22.94 26.07 -2.24
CA ALA A 340 24.37 26.14 -2.55
C ALA A 340 24.66 26.25 -4.06
N GLU A 341 23.71 25.90 -4.91
CA GLU A 341 23.80 26.06 -6.37
C GLU A 341 23.20 27.44 -6.72
N PRO A 342 24.03 28.42 -7.17
CA PRO A 342 23.58 29.77 -7.50
C PRO A 342 22.68 29.87 -8.74
#